data_56ac2eb8229b6590d9ebec795c5e4006
#
_entry.id   56ac2eb8229b6590d9ebec795c5e4006
#
_cell.length_a   1.000
_cell.length_b   1.000
_cell.length_c   1.000
_cell.angle_alpha   90.00
_cell.angle_beta   90.00
_cell.angle_gamma   90.00
#
_symmetry.space_group_name_H-M   'P 1'
#
loop_
_entity.id
_entity.type
_entity.pdbx_description
1 polymer ?
#
loop_
_entity_poly.entity_id
_entity_poly.type
_entity_poly.pdbx_seq_one_letter_code
_entity_poly.pdbx_strand_id
1 'polypeptide(L)'
;MSGPPAAVRVALGCVAATAVLSADGRWSTAAPLPEPIQEMTAAVLRGKIYIAGGFDRTGKPIARAFRFDPAANQWERIADLPAPRHHMPLAVVGDTLYAIGGLAEATFVPENTLWIYREDQSRWESRAPLPVPRGASGVAVANGKLVLVGGWGPGRKLVDSTAIYDPAADRWKNAAPIPTPRDHLTAAAVGGTVYAIAGRPFNPDQNYDVVEAYEPATDHWTRKAPMPSRRGGLASAVLDGKIHTVGGETRSSVFANHEVYDPAADRWITAAPLPTARHGLGAAALNGKIYVIGGGPRAGFAQTDVVEVFAP
;
A
#
# COMPACT_ATOMS: atom_id res chain seq x y z
N MET A 1 11.91 45.39 -62.97
CA MET A 1 11.12 44.14 -62.83
C MET A 1 11.35 43.66 -61.44
N SER A 2 10.42 43.98 -60.57
CA SER A 2 10.44 43.65 -59.15
C SER A 2 9.68 42.31 -58.91
N GLY A 3 10.36 41.31 -58.38
CA GLY A 3 9.76 40.03 -57.99
C GLY A 3 8.94 40.14 -56.71
N PRO A 4 7.95 39.26 -56.48
CA PRO A 4 7.08 39.33 -55.31
C PRO A 4 7.76 38.81 -54.04
N PRO A 5 7.33 39.28 -52.83
CA PRO A 5 7.91 38.90 -51.58
C PRO A 5 7.49 37.48 -51.16
N ALA A 6 8.41 36.75 -50.52
CA ALA A 6 8.20 35.42 -49.99
C ALA A 6 7.24 35.44 -48.80
N ALA A 7 6.21 34.59 -48.84
CA ALA A 7 5.26 34.38 -47.74
C ALA A 7 5.90 33.53 -46.62
N VAL A 8 5.99 34.11 -45.44
CA VAL A 8 6.38 33.42 -44.22
C VAL A 8 5.18 32.56 -43.72
N ARG A 9 5.30 31.24 -43.77
CA ARG A 9 4.35 30.33 -43.14
C ARG A 9 4.66 30.23 -41.64
N VAL A 10 3.80 30.81 -40.82
CA VAL A 10 3.80 30.56 -39.37
C VAL A 10 3.12 29.22 -39.13
N ALA A 11 3.88 28.23 -38.66
CA ALA A 11 3.34 26.97 -38.21
C ALA A 11 2.72 27.18 -36.82
N LEU A 12 1.39 27.14 -36.71
CA LEU A 12 0.69 27.01 -35.42
C LEU A 12 0.95 25.62 -34.89
N GLY A 13 1.79 25.53 -33.85
CA GLY A 13 1.93 24.33 -33.05
C GLY A 13 0.66 24.12 -32.23
N CYS A 14 -0.12 23.10 -32.56
CA CYS A 14 -1.16 22.61 -31.66
C CYS A 14 -0.50 22.03 -30.39
N VAL A 15 -0.57 22.76 -29.28
CA VAL A 15 -0.34 22.21 -27.94
C VAL A 15 -1.57 21.38 -27.63
N ALA A 16 -1.44 20.06 -27.73
CA ALA A 16 -2.47 19.13 -27.24
C ALA A 16 -2.59 19.31 -25.72
N ALA A 17 -3.63 19.96 -25.28
CA ALA A 17 -4.01 19.96 -23.88
C ALA A 17 -4.38 18.51 -23.49
N THR A 18 -3.52 17.85 -22.74
CA THR A 18 -3.85 16.58 -22.10
C THR A 18 -4.98 16.85 -21.13
N ALA A 19 -6.19 16.45 -21.49
CA ALA A 19 -7.33 16.45 -20.59
C ALA A 19 -6.99 15.50 -19.41
N VAL A 20 -6.86 16.06 -18.22
CA VAL A 20 -6.79 15.28 -16.98
C VAL A 20 -8.17 14.67 -16.78
N LEU A 21 -8.31 13.38 -17.06
CA LEU A 21 -9.52 12.63 -16.74
C LEU A 21 -9.63 12.58 -15.21
N SER A 22 -10.67 13.21 -14.66
CA SER A 22 -11.02 13.13 -13.23
C SER A 22 -11.92 11.93 -13.01
N ALA A 23 -11.64 11.12 -11.99
CA ALA A 23 -12.58 10.14 -11.49
C ALA A 23 -13.51 10.86 -10.48
N ASP A 24 -14.74 11.10 -10.88
CA ASP A 24 -15.76 11.69 -10.01
C ASP A 24 -16.13 10.66 -8.94
N GLY A 25 -15.78 10.94 -7.70
CA GLY A 25 -16.14 10.13 -6.54
C GLY A 25 -16.29 11.02 -5.32
N ARG A 26 -16.95 10.50 -4.29
CA ARG A 26 -17.24 11.25 -3.06
C ARG A 26 -16.63 10.59 -1.85
N TRP A 27 -16.09 11.42 -0.96
CA TRP A 27 -15.64 11.02 0.36
C TRP A 27 -16.75 11.17 1.39
N SER A 28 -16.81 10.24 2.32
CA SER A 28 -17.60 10.25 3.54
C SER A 28 -16.76 9.70 4.69
N THR A 29 -17.29 9.73 5.91
CA THR A 29 -16.63 9.16 7.09
C THR A 29 -17.34 7.89 7.54
N ALA A 30 -16.60 6.97 8.15
CA ALA A 30 -17.10 5.85 8.91
C ALA A 30 -16.74 6.00 10.40
N ALA A 31 -17.19 5.06 11.24
CA ALA A 31 -16.83 5.07 12.65
C ALA A 31 -15.30 5.13 12.82
N PRO A 32 -14.78 6.07 13.64
CA PRO A 32 -13.35 6.22 13.86
C PRO A 32 -12.78 4.95 14.51
N LEU A 33 -11.46 4.75 14.36
CA LEU A 33 -10.74 3.73 15.12
C LEU A 33 -10.97 3.90 16.62
N PRO A 34 -10.97 2.83 17.42
CA PRO A 34 -11.06 2.92 18.88
C PRO A 34 -9.93 3.71 19.51
N GLU A 35 -8.82 3.83 18.81
CA GLU A 35 -7.66 4.63 19.19
C GLU A 35 -6.89 5.08 17.93
N PRO A 36 -6.16 6.20 17.96
CA PRO A 36 -5.30 6.60 16.85
C PRO A 36 -4.12 5.67 16.65
N ILE A 37 -3.94 5.22 15.40
CA ILE A 37 -2.86 4.31 15.00
C ILE A 37 -2.28 4.79 13.67
N GLN A 38 -0.94 4.72 13.53
CA GLN A 38 -0.24 4.88 12.25
C GLN A 38 0.68 3.69 11.97
N GLU A 39 1.18 3.59 10.74
CA GLU A 39 2.09 2.56 10.25
C GLU A 39 1.52 1.15 10.41
N MET A 40 0.23 1.02 10.07
CA MET A 40 -0.46 -0.25 9.93
C MET A 40 -0.99 -0.41 8.51
N THR A 41 -1.34 -1.62 8.13
CA THR A 41 -2.01 -1.94 6.88
C THR A 41 -3.41 -2.49 7.15
N ALA A 42 -4.22 -2.62 6.10
CA ALA A 42 -5.56 -3.16 6.20
C ALA A 42 -5.75 -4.31 5.21
N ALA A 43 -6.57 -5.29 5.58
CA ALA A 43 -6.96 -6.40 4.71
C ALA A 43 -8.44 -6.73 4.90
N VAL A 44 -9.07 -7.29 3.86
CA VAL A 44 -10.49 -7.68 3.89
C VAL A 44 -10.60 -9.19 4.02
N LEU A 45 -11.33 -9.64 5.03
CA LEU A 45 -11.69 -11.05 5.22
C LEU A 45 -13.19 -11.16 5.51
N ARG A 46 -13.91 -11.98 4.73
CA ARG A 46 -15.34 -12.28 4.94
C ARG A 46 -16.22 -11.03 5.13
N GLY A 47 -16.00 -10.01 4.27
CA GLY A 47 -16.80 -8.78 4.30
C GLY A 47 -16.52 -7.84 5.47
N LYS A 48 -15.40 -8.04 6.17
CA LYS A 48 -14.93 -7.17 7.25
C LYS A 48 -13.50 -6.71 6.98
N ILE A 49 -13.12 -5.55 7.54
CA ILE A 49 -11.79 -4.99 7.39
C ILE A 49 -11.00 -5.23 8.67
N TYR A 50 -9.79 -5.74 8.55
CA TYR A 50 -8.87 -6.05 9.63
C TYR A 50 -7.67 -5.14 9.59
N ILE A 51 -7.25 -4.66 10.76
CA ILE A 51 -5.97 -3.97 10.98
C ILE A 51 -5.25 -4.59 12.19
N ALA A 52 -3.93 -4.54 12.21
CA ALA A 52 -3.15 -5.04 13.34
C ALA A 52 -1.80 -4.31 13.44
N GLY A 53 -1.34 -4.10 14.66
CA GLY A 53 -0.07 -3.42 14.93
C GLY A 53 -0.12 -1.93 14.63
N GLY A 54 1.05 -1.35 14.36
CA GLY A 54 1.26 0.08 14.15
C GLY A 54 1.87 0.77 15.37
N PHE A 55 1.86 2.10 15.38
CA PHE A 55 2.27 2.93 16.51
C PHE A 55 1.04 3.59 17.15
N ASP A 56 1.02 3.59 18.48
CA ASP A 56 0.04 4.34 19.26
C ASP A 56 0.42 5.83 19.43
N ARG A 57 -0.41 6.60 20.15
CA ARG A 57 -0.19 8.03 20.41
C ARG A 57 1.13 8.34 21.12
N THR A 58 1.75 7.36 21.77
CA THR A 58 3.04 7.52 22.47
C THR A 58 4.23 7.21 21.57
N GLY A 59 3.99 6.82 20.31
CA GLY A 59 5.02 6.36 19.38
C GLY A 59 5.57 4.98 19.70
N LYS A 60 4.83 4.18 20.48
CA LYS A 60 5.22 2.79 20.79
C LYS A 60 4.56 1.82 19.81
N PRO A 61 5.30 0.80 19.34
CA PRO A 61 4.71 -0.31 18.62
C PRO A 61 3.67 -1.03 19.46
N ILE A 62 2.59 -1.45 18.83
CA ILE A 62 1.48 -2.15 19.49
C ILE A 62 1.25 -3.52 18.90
N ALA A 63 0.64 -4.42 19.71
CA ALA A 63 0.17 -5.72 19.27
C ALA A 63 -1.35 -5.72 19.00
N ARG A 64 -2.05 -4.65 19.31
CA ARG A 64 -3.51 -4.58 19.19
C ARG A 64 -3.97 -4.79 17.75
N ALA A 65 -5.08 -5.53 17.63
CA ALA A 65 -5.71 -5.82 16.36
C ALA A 65 -7.21 -5.55 16.45
N PHE A 66 -7.79 -5.07 15.35
CA PHE A 66 -9.18 -4.68 15.28
C PHE A 66 -9.83 -5.18 13.99
N ARG A 67 -11.14 -5.38 14.07
CA ARG A 67 -12.01 -5.74 12.96
C ARG A 67 -13.12 -4.70 12.82
N PHE A 68 -13.35 -4.20 11.61
CA PHE A 68 -14.44 -3.29 11.28
C PHE A 68 -15.56 -4.03 10.56
N ASP A 69 -16.78 -3.87 11.06
CA ASP A 69 -17.99 -4.32 10.39
C ASP A 69 -18.66 -3.13 9.69
N PRO A 70 -18.61 -3.02 8.35
CA PRO A 70 -19.20 -1.88 7.64
C PRO A 70 -20.73 -1.86 7.70
N ALA A 71 -21.39 -3.00 7.91
CA ALA A 71 -22.85 -3.04 8.04
C ALA A 71 -23.33 -2.45 9.37
N ALA A 72 -22.62 -2.74 10.45
CA ALA A 72 -22.87 -2.17 11.77
C ALA A 72 -22.20 -0.80 11.97
N ASN A 73 -21.26 -0.42 11.09
CA ASN A 73 -20.39 0.74 11.23
C ASN A 73 -19.68 0.75 12.59
N GLN A 74 -19.07 -0.38 12.99
CA GLN A 74 -18.48 -0.57 14.30
C GLN A 74 -17.14 -1.31 14.23
N TRP A 75 -16.23 -0.93 15.14
CA TRP A 75 -14.97 -1.61 15.39
C TRP A 75 -15.11 -2.57 16.58
N GLU A 76 -14.46 -3.71 16.46
CA GLU A 76 -14.30 -4.70 17.50
C GLU A 76 -12.82 -5.02 17.68
N ARG A 77 -12.36 -5.12 18.94
CA ARG A 77 -11.02 -5.63 19.25
C ARG A 77 -11.03 -7.15 19.10
N ILE A 78 -10.05 -7.66 18.38
CA ILE A 78 -9.79 -9.09 18.24
C ILE A 78 -8.54 -9.47 19.05
N ALA A 79 -8.15 -10.75 19.03
CA ALA A 79 -6.92 -11.19 19.72
C ALA A 79 -5.71 -10.38 19.23
N ASP A 80 -4.91 -9.94 20.18
CA ASP A 80 -3.68 -9.22 19.93
C ASP A 80 -2.67 -10.09 19.17
N LEU A 81 -1.82 -9.49 18.36
CA LEU A 81 -0.66 -10.14 17.76
C LEU A 81 0.22 -10.78 18.85
N PRO A 82 0.97 -11.86 18.53
CA PRO A 82 1.89 -12.48 19.50
C PRO A 82 2.98 -11.53 20.02
N ALA A 83 3.31 -10.48 19.25
CA ALA A 83 4.24 -9.43 19.67
C ALA A 83 3.92 -8.10 18.96
N PRO A 84 4.27 -6.95 19.56
CA PRO A 84 4.10 -5.64 18.92
C PRO A 84 4.86 -5.55 17.60
N ARG A 85 4.21 -4.96 16.57
CA ARG A 85 4.78 -4.73 15.22
C ARG A 85 4.24 -3.44 14.64
N HIS A 86 5.05 -2.79 13.80
CA HIS A 86 4.65 -1.70 12.92
C HIS A 86 5.19 -1.94 11.51
N HIS A 87 4.72 -1.19 10.52
CA HIS A 87 5.11 -1.36 9.11
C HIS A 87 4.98 -2.82 8.65
N MET A 88 3.98 -3.51 9.17
CA MET A 88 3.73 -4.93 8.95
C MET A 88 2.61 -5.09 7.91
N PRO A 89 2.88 -5.68 6.74
CA PRO A 89 1.85 -5.98 5.76
C PRO A 89 0.83 -7.00 6.27
N LEU A 90 -0.45 -6.73 5.98
CA LEU A 90 -1.55 -7.69 6.10
C LEU A 90 -2.03 -8.10 4.72
N ALA A 91 -2.39 -9.37 4.55
CA ALA A 91 -2.99 -9.88 3.33
C ALA A 91 -3.95 -11.03 3.64
N VAL A 92 -4.87 -11.31 2.71
CA VAL A 92 -5.80 -12.44 2.82
C VAL A 92 -5.64 -13.36 1.63
N VAL A 93 -5.41 -14.66 1.89
CA VAL A 93 -5.45 -15.71 0.86
C VAL A 93 -6.54 -16.70 1.24
N GLY A 94 -7.51 -16.88 0.34
CA GLY A 94 -8.71 -17.65 0.65
C GLY A 94 -9.43 -17.07 1.86
N ASP A 95 -9.64 -17.90 2.87
CA ASP A 95 -10.30 -17.53 4.14
C ASP A 95 -9.30 -17.30 5.29
N THR A 96 -8.05 -16.93 4.99
CA THR A 96 -7.00 -16.78 6.00
C THR A 96 -6.38 -15.39 5.93
N LEU A 97 -6.36 -14.68 7.07
CA LEU A 97 -5.65 -13.42 7.25
C LEU A 97 -4.20 -13.72 7.70
N TYR A 98 -3.26 -13.08 7.01
CA TYR A 98 -1.81 -13.16 7.24
C TYR A 98 -1.27 -11.83 7.73
N ALA A 99 -0.39 -11.88 8.74
CA ALA A 99 0.43 -10.79 9.24
C ALA A 99 1.90 -11.13 8.98
N ILE A 100 2.63 -10.27 8.26
CA ILE A 100 3.86 -10.67 7.56
C ILE A 100 5.02 -9.77 7.96
N GLY A 101 6.05 -10.33 8.63
CA GLY A 101 7.25 -9.60 9.03
C GLY A 101 6.96 -8.39 9.90
N GLY A 102 7.27 -7.21 9.38
CA GLY A 102 7.15 -5.95 10.09
C GLY A 102 8.44 -5.56 10.80
N LEU A 103 8.36 -4.45 11.53
CA LEU A 103 9.46 -3.93 12.35
C LEU A 103 9.05 -3.99 13.81
N ALA A 104 9.93 -4.50 14.65
CA ALA A 104 9.81 -4.46 16.09
C ALA A 104 10.48 -3.20 16.65
N GLU A 105 10.10 -2.81 17.87
CA GLU A 105 10.67 -1.70 18.63
C GLU A 105 10.65 -0.34 17.88
N ALA A 106 10.82 0.74 18.60
CA ALA A 106 10.97 2.07 18.02
C ALA A 106 12.31 2.25 17.25
N THR A 107 13.20 1.29 17.36
CA THR A 107 14.51 1.24 16.68
C THR A 107 14.45 0.56 15.30
N PHE A 108 13.26 0.13 14.87
CA PHE A 108 13.03 -0.46 13.55
C PHE A 108 13.79 -1.76 13.29
N VAL A 109 13.69 -2.71 14.23
CA VAL A 109 14.28 -4.06 14.08
C VAL A 109 13.42 -4.89 13.13
N PRO A 110 13.95 -5.33 11.96
CA PRO A 110 13.18 -6.11 11.01
C PRO A 110 12.96 -7.55 11.49
N GLU A 111 11.76 -8.07 11.27
CA GLU A 111 11.30 -9.37 11.72
C GLU A 111 10.96 -10.29 10.56
N ASN A 112 11.10 -11.60 10.78
CA ASN A 112 10.80 -12.62 9.77
C ASN A 112 9.54 -13.43 10.08
N THR A 113 8.72 -12.98 11.02
CA THR A 113 7.51 -13.69 11.46
C THR A 113 6.46 -13.76 10.35
N LEU A 114 5.75 -14.87 10.27
CA LEU A 114 4.51 -15.02 9.54
C LEU A 114 3.47 -15.56 10.49
N TRP A 115 2.40 -14.81 10.70
CA TRP A 115 1.28 -15.23 11.53
C TRP A 115 0.00 -15.30 10.71
N ILE A 116 -0.86 -16.30 11.04
CA ILE A 116 -2.23 -16.38 10.54
C ILE A 116 -3.20 -16.16 11.68
N TYR A 117 -4.32 -15.49 11.39
CA TYR A 117 -5.39 -15.32 12.35
C TYR A 117 -6.42 -16.45 12.20
N ARG A 118 -6.66 -17.16 13.30
CA ARG A 118 -7.73 -18.15 13.44
C ARG A 118 -8.94 -17.49 14.06
N GLU A 119 -9.88 -17.08 13.24
CA GLU A 119 -11.06 -16.36 13.70
C GLU A 119 -11.93 -17.23 14.65
N ASP A 120 -12.10 -18.51 14.34
CA ASP A 120 -12.84 -19.50 15.13
C ASP A 120 -12.25 -19.76 16.51
N GLN A 121 -10.95 -19.51 16.69
CA GLN A 121 -10.21 -19.72 17.95
C GLN A 121 -9.76 -18.39 18.57
N SER A 122 -10.04 -17.28 17.93
CA SER A 122 -9.63 -15.93 18.34
C SER A 122 -8.14 -15.88 18.73
N ARG A 123 -7.26 -16.40 17.89
CA ARG A 123 -5.80 -16.44 18.14
C ARG A 123 -4.98 -16.34 16.85
N TRP A 124 -3.72 -15.95 17.02
CA TRP A 124 -2.71 -16.00 15.97
C TRP A 124 -1.85 -17.25 16.09
N GLU A 125 -1.49 -17.83 14.95
CA GLU A 125 -0.61 -19.00 14.84
C GLU A 125 0.57 -18.69 13.93
N SER A 126 1.75 -19.17 14.28
CA SER A 126 2.96 -19.04 13.45
C SER A 126 2.92 -19.97 12.24
N ARG A 127 3.51 -19.50 11.15
CA ARG A 127 3.78 -20.24 9.92
C ARG A 127 5.26 -20.13 9.56
N ALA A 128 5.68 -20.77 8.47
CA ALA A 128 7.05 -20.74 8.01
C ALA A 128 7.57 -19.30 7.90
N PRO A 129 8.68 -18.95 8.59
CA PRO A 129 9.19 -17.59 8.63
C PRO A 129 9.71 -17.14 7.27
N LEU A 130 9.73 -15.80 7.04
CA LEU A 130 10.32 -15.20 5.85
C LEU A 130 11.81 -15.56 5.71
N PRO A 131 12.30 -15.78 4.49
CA PRO A 131 13.73 -16.02 4.25
C PRO A 131 14.63 -14.85 4.68
N VAL A 132 14.12 -13.61 4.54
CA VAL A 132 14.82 -12.38 4.94
C VAL A 132 13.89 -11.55 5.79
N PRO A 133 14.26 -11.22 7.05
CA PRO A 133 13.49 -10.32 7.92
C PRO A 133 13.28 -8.96 7.24
N ARG A 134 12.04 -8.43 7.29
CA ARG A 134 11.74 -7.12 6.70
C ARG A 134 10.43 -6.50 7.19
N GLY A 135 10.38 -5.17 7.15
CA GLY A 135 9.16 -4.40 7.29
C GLY A 135 9.10 -3.28 6.26
N ALA A 136 8.05 -2.48 6.27
CA ALA A 136 7.79 -1.44 5.27
C ALA A 136 7.82 -1.96 3.82
N SER A 137 7.41 -3.22 3.64
CA SER A 137 7.35 -3.95 2.37
C SER A 137 5.97 -3.81 1.74
N GLY A 138 5.88 -3.96 0.42
CA GLY A 138 4.62 -4.19 -0.27
C GLY A 138 4.24 -5.67 -0.28
N VAL A 139 2.95 -5.97 -0.12
CA VAL A 139 2.39 -7.32 -0.29
C VAL A 139 1.21 -7.30 -1.22
N ALA A 140 1.12 -8.31 -2.09
CA ALA A 140 -0.05 -8.57 -2.91
C ALA A 140 -0.35 -10.07 -2.96
N VAL A 141 -1.59 -10.41 -3.32
CA VAL A 141 -2.01 -11.80 -3.51
C VAL A 141 -2.20 -12.05 -4.99
N ALA A 142 -1.42 -12.96 -5.53
CA ALA A 142 -1.51 -13.38 -6.92
C ALA A 142 -1.56 -14.91 -7.00
N ASN A 143 -2.53 -15.43 -7.76
CA ASN A 143 -2.70 -16.88 -7.99
C ASN A 143 -2.74 -17.70 -6.68
N GLY A 144 -3.42 -17.18 -5.64
CA GLY A 144 -3.54 -17.85 -4.34
C GLY A 144 -2.28 -17.88 -3.49
N LYS A 145 -1.28 -17.05 -3.81
CA LYS A 145 -0.01 -16.93 -3.09
C LYS A 145 0.26 -15.51 -2.64
N LEU A 146 0.96 -15.36 -1.50
CA LEU A 146 1.48 -14.05 -1.08
C LEU A 146 2.73 -13.73 -1.89
N VAL A 147 2.81 -12.52 -2.43
CA VAL A 147 4.00 -11.99 -3.09
C VAL A 147 4.45 -10.76 -2.31
N LEU A 148 5.59 -10.86 -1.64
CA LEU A 148 6.17 -9.82 -0.79
C LEU A 148 7.36 -9.19 -1.50
N VAL A 149 7.40 -7.87 -1.60
CA VAL A 149 8.39 -7.13 -2.37
C VAL A 149 8.99 -5.97 -1.58
N GLY A 150 10.29 -5.73 -1.79
CA GLY A 150 10.99 -4.61 -1.18
C GLY A 150 11.07 -4.69 0.34
N GLY A 151 11.21 -3.52 0.94
CA GLY A 151 11.19 -3.32 2.40
C GLY A 151 12.54 -3.02 3.02
N TRP A 152 12.50 -2.73 4.29
CA TRP A 152 13.64 -2.47 5.17
C TRP A 152 14.06 -3.77 5.85
N GLY A 153 15.29 -4.20 5.61
CA GLY A 153 15.89 -5.43 6.14
C GLY A 153 17.02 -5.20 7.14
N PRO A 154 17.70 -6.31 7.54
CA PRO A 154 18.81 -6.26 8.51
C PRO A 154 19.93 -5.33 8.10
N GLY A 155 20.55 -4.69 9.11
CA GLY A 155 21.67 -3.78 8.88
C GLY A 155 21.28 -2.50 8.14
N ARG A 156 20.01 -2.10 8.17
CA ARG A 156 19.47 -0.93 7.43
C ARG A 156 19.74 -1.04 5.93
N LYS A 157 19.50 -2.20 5.36
CA LYS A 157 19.62 -2.44 3.92
C LYS A 157 18.24 -2.56 3.30
N LEU A 158 18.08 -2.04 2.09
CA LEU A 158 16.90 -2.32 1.28
C LEU A 158 16.91 -3.77 0.85
N VAL A 159 15.77 -4.43 0.94
CA VAL A 159 15.60 -5.80 0.46
C VAL A 159 15.14 -5.76 -0.99
N ASP A 160 15.91 -6.38 -1.86
CA ASP A 160 15.61 -6.50 -3.30
C ASP A 160 14.85 -7.79 -3.64
N SER A 161 14.93 -8.81 -2.79
CA SER A 161 14.31 -10.10 -3.09
C SER A 161 12.78 -10.02 -3.10
N THR A 162 12.19 -10.59 -4.15
CA THR A 162 10.77 -10.95 -4.18
C THR A 162 10.61 -12.30 -3.51
N ALA A 163 9.75 -12.37 -2.48
CA ALA A 163 9.49 -13.61 -1.76
C ALA A 163 8.03 -14.05 -1.99
N ILE A 164 7.85 -15.31 -2.40
CA ILE A 164 6.52 -15.88 -2.67
C ILE A 164 6.23 -16.97 -1.64
N TYR A 165 5.14 -16.82 -0.89
CA TYR A 165 4.65 -17.82 0.05
C TYR A 165 3.54 -18.65 -0.56
N ASP A 166 3.70 -19.96 -0.46
CA ASP A 166 2.69 -20.94 -0.83
C ASP A 166 1.97 -21.44 0.43
N PRO A 167 0.70 -21.04 0.66
CA PRO A 167 -0.05 -21.45 1.84
C PRO A 167 -0.28 -22.97 1.95
N ALA A 168 -0.41 -23.65 0.81
CA ALA A 168 -0.67 -25.10 0.81
C ALA A 168 0.56 -25.90 1.23
N ALA A 169 1.76 -25.39 0.92
CA ALA A 169 3.03 -26.03 1.25
C ALA A 169 3.67 -25.47 2.53
N ASP A 170 3.11 -24.42 3.13
CA ASP A 170 3.67 -23.64 4.24
C ASP A 170 5.16 -23.31 4.02
N ARG A 171 5.49 -22.75 2.85
CA ARG A 171 6.88 -22.43 2.51
C ARG A 171 7.03 -21.20 1.64
N TRP A 172 8.17 -20.55 1.77
CA TRP A 172 8.62 -19.45 0.94
C TRP A 172 9.55 -19.94 -0.17
N LYS A 173 9.52 -19.24 -1.30
CA LYS A 173 10.55 -19.29 -2.35
C LYS A 173 10.96 -17.88 -2.72
N ASN A 174 12.22 -17.70 -3.12
CA ASN A 174 12.66 -16.47 -3.77
C ASN A 174 12.26 -16.50 -5.25
N ALA A 175 12.01 -15.31 -5.78
CA ALA A 175 11.70 -15.04 -7.18
C ALA A 175 12.62 -13.91 -7.68
N ALA A 176 12.46 -13.50 -8.94
CA ALA A 176 13.27 -12.44 -9.53
C ALA A 176 13.27 -11.19 -8.64
N PRO A 177 14.43 -10.60 -8.33
CA PRO A 177 14.53 -9.43 -7.47
C PRO A 177 13.81 -8.23 -8.09
N ILE A 178 13.25 -7.36 -7.22
CA ILE A 178 12.67 -6.10 -7.68
C ILE A 178 13.78 -5.20 -8.25
N PRO A 179 13.62 -4.64 -9.47
CA PRO A 179 14.71 -3.90 -10.14
C PRO A 179 15.12 -2.63 -9.40
N THR A 180 14.18 -1.98 -8.70
CA THR A 180 14.44 -0.78 -7.89
C THR A 180 14.16 -1.10 -6.41
N PRO A 181 15.16 -1.53 -5.62
CA PRO A 181 14.98 -1.81 -4.18
C PRO A 181 14.54 -0.56 -3.43
N ARG A 182 13.49 -0.71 -2.60
CA ARG A 182 12.89 0.41 -1.85
C ARG A 182 12.02 -0.06 -0.69
N ASP A 183 11.81 0.82 0.25
CA ASP A 183 10.90 0.65 1.39
C ASP A 183 9.71 1.63 1.30
N HIS A 184 8.74 1.52 2.20
CA HIS A 184 7.53 2.35 2.26
C HIS A 184 6.78 2.43 0.91
N LEU A 185 6.91 1.37 0.11
CA LEU A 185 6.15 1.17 -1.12
C LEU A 185 4.81 0.50 -0.79
N THR A 186 3.87 0.59 -1.73
CA THR A 186 2.69 -0.26 -1.71
C THR A 186 2.74 -1.29 -2.83
N ALA A 187 2.00 -2.40 -2.68
CA ALA A 187 1.83 -3.38 -3.74
C ALA A 187 0.37 -3.81 -3.86
N ALA A 188 -0.05 -4.07 -5.09
CA ALA A 188 -1.40 -4.55 -5.41
C ALA A 188 -1.33 -5.55 -6.56
N ALA A 189 -2.33 -6.43 -6.66
CA ALA A 189 -2.41 -7.38 -7.76
C ALA A 189 -3.68 -7.18 -8.58
N VAL A 190 -3.54 -7.17 -9.90
CA VAL A 190 -4.65 -7.12 -10.86
C VAL A 190 -4.39 -8.15 -11.95
N GLY A 191 -5.36 -9.02 -12.21
CA GLY A 191 -5.24 -10.05 -13.26
C GLY A 191 -4.09 -11.04 -13.06
N GLY A 192 -3.62 -11.25 -11.81
CA GLY A 192 -2.49 -12.13 -11.50
C GLY A 192 -1.12 -11.45 -11.53
N THR A 193 -1.00 -10.25 -12.10
CA THR A 193 0.21 -9.42 -12.12
C THR A 193 0.31 -8.59 -10.84
N VAL A 194 1.49 -8.52 -10.22
CA VAL A 194 1.76 -7.74 -9.01
C VAL A 194 2.44 -6.43 -9.37
N TYR A 195 1.89 -5.32 -8.91
CA TYR A 195 2.40 -3.97 -9.13
C TYR A 195 3.03 -3.45 -7.84
N ALA A 196 4.32 -3.15 -7.88
CA ALA A 196 5.06 -2.47 -6.83
C ALA A 196 5.12 -0.98 -7.16
N ILE A 197 4.59 -0.13 -6.29
CA ILE A 197 4.30 1.27 -6.60
C ILE A 197 4.97 2.19 -5.60
N ALA A 198 5.67 3.23 -6.10
CA ALA A 198 6.26 4.31 -5.32
C ALA A 198 7.25 3.80 -4.25
N GLY A 199 7.35 4.47 -3.10
CA GLY A 199 8.29 4.13 -2.04
C GLY A 199 9.55 4.99 -2.06
N ARG A 200 10.58 4.60 -1.27
CA ARG A 200 11.79 5.41 -1.07
C ARG A 200 13.02 4.58 -0.70
N PRO A 201 14.25 5.12 -0.82
CA PRO A 201 15.46 4.49 -0.30
C PRO A 201 15.78 5.02 1.11
N PHE A 202 15.00 4.64 2.16
CA PHE A 202 15.06 5.12 3.55
C PHE A 202 14.80 6.61 3.76
N ASN A 203 15.16 7.44 2.80
CA ASN A 203 15.08 8.89 2.90
C ASN A 203 13.77 9.43 2.34
N PRO A 204 12.88 10.03 3.18
CA PRO A 204 11.61 10.57 2.72
C PRO A 204 11.72 11.78 1.77
N ASP A 205 12.91 12.37 1.62
CA ASP A 205 13.16 13.41 0.62
C ASP A 205 13.54 12.85 -0.76
N GLN A 206 13.72 11.53 -0.87
CA GLN A 206 14.11 10.83 -2.09
C GLN A 206 13.01 9.85 -2.56
N ASN A 207 11.75 10.22 -2.38
CA ASN A 207 10.64 9.40 -2.80
C ASN A 207 10.67 9.11 -4.30
N TYR A 208 10.24 7.90 -4.66
CA TYR A 208 10.13 7.43 -6.03
C TYR A 208 8.71 7.57 -6.58
N ASP A 209 8.62 7.68 -7.90
CA ASP A 209 7.41 7.54 -8.72
C ASP A 209 7.38 6.21 -9.48
N VAL A 210 8.32 5.33 -9.20
CA VAL A 210 8.55 4.07 -9.92
C VAL A 210 7.36 3.13 -9.74
N VAL A 211 6.91 2.56 -10.86
CA VAL A 211 5.96 1.47 -10.92
C VAL A 211 6.58 0.31 -11.67
N GLU A 212 6.64 -0.85 -11.03
CA GLU A 212 7.17 -2.07 -11.59
C GLU A 212 6.16 -3.19 -11.42
N ALA A 213 5.91 -3.93 -12.51
CA ALA A 213 4.96 -5.02 -12.56
C ALA A 213 5.72 -6.36 -12.61
N TYR A 214 5.40 -7.26 -11.70
CA TYR A 214 5.91 -8.61 -11.62
C TYR A 214 4.89 -9.61 -12.15
N GLU A 215 5.32 -10.42 -13.11
CA GLU A 215 4.52 -11.51 -13.67
C GLU A 215 5.00 -12.85 -13.07
N PRO A 216 4.20 -13.47 -12.17
CA PRO A 216 4.62 -14.71 -11.49
C PRO A 216 4.78 -15.91 -12.44
N ALA A 217 4.11 -15.92 -13.58
CA ALA A 217 4.17 -17.03 -14.54
C ALA A 217 5.51 -17.08 -15.27
N THR A 218 6.14 -15.93 -15.53
CA THR A 218 7.41 -15.79 -16.25
C THR A 218 8.58 -15.43 -15.35
N ASP A 219 8.31 -15.18 -14.05
CA ASP A 219 9.29 -14.69 -13.07
C ASP A 219 10.02 -13.43 -13.55
N HIS A 220 9.29 -12.49 -14.13
CA HIS A 220 9.87 -11.30 -14.75
C HIS A 220 9.24 -9.99 -14.26
N TRP A 221 10.07 -8.93 -14.14
CA TRP A 221 9.66 -7.57 -13.82
C TRP A 221 9.67 -6.69 -15.08
N THR A 222 8.66 -5.85 -15.23
CA THR A 222 8.57 -4.83 -16.28
C THR A 222 8.27 -3.46 -15.68
N ARG A 223 8.87 -2.40 -16.22
CA ARG A 223 8.57 -1.03 -15.82
C ARG A 223 7.26 -0.58 -16.46
N LYS A 224 6.48 0.18 -15.70
CA LYS A 224 5.18 0.74 -16.09
C LYS A 224 5.19 2.26 -16.02
N ALA A 225 4.10 2.90 -16.50
CA ALA A 225 3.94 4.34 -16.41
C ALA A 225 4.15 4.82 -14.97
N PRO A 226 5.05 5.79 -14.73
CA PRO A 226 5.37 6.26 -13.39
C PRO A 226 4.16 6.95 -12.75
N MET A 227 4.06 6.86 -11.42
CA MET A 227 3.05 7.57 -10.65
C MET A 227 3.23 9.09 -10.79
N PRO A 228 2.16 9.90 -10.92
CA PRO A 228 2.30 11.34 -11.12
C PRO A 228 3.02 12.07 -9.98
N SER A 229 2.90 11.59 -8.74
CA SER A 229 3.56 12.19 -7.58
C SER A 229 4.48 11.21 -6.86
N ARG A 230 5.71 11.65 -6.56
CA ARG A 230 6.73 10.89 -5.81
C ARG A 230 6.39 10.87 -4.34
N ARG A 231 6.19 9.70 -3.74
CA ARG A 231 5.84 9.57 -2.31
C ARG A 231 6.11 8.17 -1.76
N GLY A 232 6.41 8.10 -0.47
CA GLY A 232 6.49 6.87 0.30
C GLY A 232 5.47 6.90 1.44
N GLY A 233 5.23 5.77 2.10
CA GLY A 233 4.27 5.69 3.20
C GLY A 233 2.81 5.85 2.78
N LEU A 234 2.53 5.54 1.52
CA LEU A 234 1.19 5.54 0.92
C LEU A 234 0.53 4.17 1.08
N ALA A 235 -0.80 4.12 0.87
CA ALA A 235 -1.54 2.87 0.78
C ALA A 235 -2.19 2.68 -0.59
N SER A 236 -2.55 1.43 -0.92
CA SER A 236 -3.31 1.12 -2.12
C SER A 236 -4.44 0.13 -1.86
N ALA A 237 -5.47 0.20 -2.70
CA ALA A 237 -6.55 -0.77 -2.77
C ALA A 237 -6.97 -0.98 -4.23
N VAL A 238 -7.41 -2.20 -4.56
CA VAL A 238 -7.90 -2.51 -5.91
C VAL A 238 -9.43 -2.43 -5.91
N LEU A 239 -9.96 -1.63 -6.82
CA LEU A 239 -11.39 -1.50 -7.04
C LEU A 239 -11.67 -1.48 -8.55
N ASP A 240 -12.58 -2.32 -9.00
CA ASP A 240 -12.98 -2.45 -10.41
C ASP A 240 -11.79 -2.62 -11.39
N GLY A 241 -10.81 -3.44 -10.98
CA GLY A 241 -9.62 -3.73 -11.77
C GLY A 241 -8.60 -2.59 -11.86
N LYS A 242 -8.78 -1.50 -11.11
CA LYS A 242 -7.86 -0.37 -11.01
C LYS A 242 -7.22 -0.28 -9.64
N ILE A 243 -5.99 0.26 -9.60
CA ILE A 243 -5.24 0.41 -8.36
C ILE A 243 -5.36 1.87 -7.90
N HIS A 244 -6.05 2.07 -6.81
CA HIS A 244 -6.17 3.36 -6.13
C HIS A 244 -5.02 3.51 -5.14
N THR A 245 -4.28 4.62 -5.22
CA THR A 245 -3.20 4.96 -4.29
C THR A 245 -3.55 6.25 -3.55
N VAL A 246 -3.41 6.24 -2.23
CA VAL A 246 -3.80 7.37 -1.37
C VAL A 246 -2.73 7.73 -0.36
N GLY A 247 -2.63 9.00 -0.01
CA GLY A 247 -1.75 9.48 1.06
C GLY A 247 -0.27 9.39 0.72
N GLY A 248 0.55 9.34 1.76
CA GLY A 248 2.01 9.33 1.71
C GLY A 248 2.64 10.54 2.34
N GLU A 249 3.97 10.57 2.41
CA GLU A 249 4.73 11.65 3.06
C GLU A 249 6.03 12.01 2.34
N THR A 250 6.52 13.22 2.65
CA THR A 250 7.93 13.62 2.60
C THR A 250 8.41 13.80 4.04
N ARG A 251 9.65 14.28 4.25
CA ARG A 251 10.17 14.62 5.58
C ARG A 251 9.36 15.70 6.30
N SER A 252 8.73 16.60 5.57
CA SER A 252 8.09 17.81 6.14
C SER A 252 6.60 17.93 5.85
N SER A 253 6.03 17.07 5.02
CA SER A 253 4.63 17.16 4.60
C SER A 253 4.00 15.79 4.35
N VAL A 254 2.68 15.75 4.37
CA VAL A 254 1.87 14.58 4.00
C VAL A 254 1.01 14.90 2.80
N PHE A 255 0.62 13.87 2.06
CA PHE A 255 -0.13 14.00 0.82
C PHE A 255 -1.62 13.70 1.02
N ALA A 256 -2.47 14.49 0.35
CA ALA A 256 -3.88 14.20 0.13
C ALA A 256 -4.14 13.53 -1.23
N ASN A 257 -3.09 13.26 -2.00
CA ASN A 257 -3.21 12.72 -3.34
C ASN A 257 -3.95 11.38 -3.36
N HIS A 258 -4.93 11.29 -4.27
CA HIS A 258 -5.60 10.07 -4.65
C HIS A 258 -5.40 9.89 -6.16
N GLU A 259 -4.59 8.94 -6.53
CA GLU A 259 -4.22 8.66 -7.92
C GLU A 259 -4.59 7.22 -8.24
N VAL A 260 -5.14 7.01 -9.43
CA VAL A 260 -5.70 5.73 -9.85
C VAL A 260 -4.96 5.24 -11.07
N TYR A 261 -4.35 4.08 -10.97
CA TYR A 261 -3.68 3.40 -12.06
C TYR A 261 -4.62 2.44 -12.77
N ASP A 262 -4.69 2.55 -14.08
CA ASP A 262 -5.37 1.61 -14.96
C ASP A 262 -4.34 0.68 -15.61
N PRO A 263 -4.21 -0.59 -15.14
CA PRO A 263 -3.23 -1.51 -15.69
C PRO A 263 -3.44 -1.87 -17.15
N ALA A 264 -4.69 -1.85 -17.64
CA ALA A 264 -5.01 -2.20 -19.01
C ALA A 264 -4.56 -1.12 -20.00
N ALA A 265 -4.61 0.14 -19.56
CA ALA A 265 -4.22 1.30 -20.37
C ALA A 265 -2.79 1.79 -20.05
N ASP A 266 -2.12 1.23 -19.05
CA ASP A 266 -0.83 1.68 -18.50
C ASP A 266 -0.81 3.20 -18.27
N ARG A 267 -1.81 3.72 -17.56
CA ARG A 267 -1.96 5.18 -17.32
C ARG A 267 -2.54 5.49 -15.96
N TRP A 268 -2.24 6.70 -15.51
CA TRP A 268 -2.76 7.26 -14.26
C TRP A 268 -3.85 8.31 -14.53
N ILE A 269 -4.81 8.39 -13.60
CA ILE A 269 -5.77 9.48 -13.49
C ILE A 269 -5.78 10.00 -12.05
N THR A 270 -6.16 11.28 -11.87
CA THR A 270 -6.37 11.87 -10.56
C THR A 270 -7.83 11.69 -10.15
N ALA A 271 -8.06 11.27 -8.91
CA ALA A 271 -9.39 11.19 -8.30
C ALA A 271 -9.56 12.29 -7.23
N ALA A 272 -10.78 12.40 -6.66
CA ALA A 272 -11.05 13.33 -5.58
C ALA A 272 -10.05 13.12 -4.43
N PRO A 273 -9.33 14.16 -3.97
CA PRO A 273 -8.27 14.01 -2.98
C PRO A 273 -8.82 13.55 -1.63
N LEU A 274 -7.98 12.85 -0.87
CA LEU A 274 -8.27 12.45 0.50
C LEU A 274 -8.56 13.68 1.37
N PRO A 275 -9.70 13.75 2.09
CA PRO A 275 -10.06 14.94 2.87
C PRO A 275 -9.04 15.28 3.95
N THR A 276 -8.46 14.25 4.60
CA THR A 276 -7.38 14.39 5.58
C THR A 276 -6.09 13.82 5.02
N ALA A 277 -5.16 14.69 4.63
CA ALA A 277 -3.83 14.27 4.18
C ALA A 277 -3.10 13.45 5.26
N ARG A 278 -2.53 12.29 4.93
CA ARG A 278 -1.84 11.41 5.89
C ARG A 278 -0.95 10.37 5.23
N HIS A 279 -0.06 9.80 6.03
CA HIS A 279 0.85 8.72 5.67
C HIS A 279 0.72 7.54 6.64
N GLY A 280 1.37 6.42 6.36
CA GLY A 280 1.39 5.25 7.24
C GLY A 280 -0.03 4.74 7.58
N LEU A 281 -0.91 4.78 6.58
CA LEU A 281 -2.34 4.53 6.66
C LEU A 281 -2.67 3.16 6.08
N GLY A 282 -3.81 2.57 6.49
CA GLY A 282 -4.38 1.39 5.87
C GLY A 282 -5.35 1.77 4.76
N ALA A 283 -5.42 0.96 3.69
CA ALA A 283 -6.47 1.07 2.67
C ALA A 283 -7.04 -0.31 2.32
N ALA A 284 -8.35 -0.39 2.14
CA ALA A 284 -9.05 -1.62 1.78
C ALA A 284 -10.25 -1.34 0.89
N ALA A 285 -10.45 -2.15 -0.16
CA ALA A 285 -11.64 -2.09 -1.00
C ALA A 285 -12.67 -3.10 -0.51
N LEU A 286 -13.90 -2.63 -0.25
CA LEU A 286 -14.99 -3.47 0.21
C LEU A 286 -16.35 -2.88 -0.23
N ASN A 287 -17.23 -3.72 -0.77
CA ASN A 287 -18.58 -3.34 -1.20
C ASN A 287 -18.59 -2.13 -2.16
N GLY A 288 -17.71 -2.12 -3.17
CA GLY A 288 -17.61 -1.05 -4.16
C GLY A 288 -17.06 0.28 -3.63
N LYS A 289 -16.45 0.29 -2.45
CA LYS A 289 -15.87 1.48 -1.79
C LYS A 289 -14.44 1.22 -1.34
N ILE A 290 -13.68 2.31 -1.15
CA ILE A 290 -12.34 2.25 -0.56
C ILE A 290 -12.38 2.90 0.82
N TYR A 291 -11.98 2.15 1.82
CA TYR A 291 -11.82 2.59 3.21
C TYR A 291 -10.36 2.96 3.43
N VAL A 292 -10.12 4.19 3.92
CA VAL A 292 -8.80 4.71 4.26
C VAL A 292 -8.77 4.96 5.77
N ILE A 293 -7.86 4.28 6.46
CA ILE A 293 -7.96 4.03 7.90
C ILE A 293 -6.72 4.54 8.60
N GLY A 294 -6.89 5.33 9.66
CA GLY A 294 -5.83 5.80 10.53
C GLY A 294 -4.71 6.54 9.80
N GLY A 295 -3.47 6.38 10.25
CA GLY A 295 -2.28 7.02 9.70
C GLY A 295 -1.88 8.29 10.43
N GLY A 296 -0.85 8.98 9.92
CA GLY A 296 -0.29 10.22 10.47
C GLY A 296 -0.72 11.45 9.69
N PRO A 297 -1.45 12.43 10.30
CA PRO A 297 -1.86 13.66 9.62
C PRO A 297 -0.75 14.71 9.53
N ARG A 298 0.45 14.40 9.97
CA ARG A 298 1.69 15.17 9.84
C ARG A 298 2.84 14.21 9.60
N ALA A 299 3.90 14.67 8.94
CA ALA A 299 5.11 13.87 8.73
C ALA A 299 5.71 13.36 10.05
N GLY A 300 6.26 12.15 10.04
CA GLY A 300 6.82 11.50 11.22
C GLY A 300 5.76 10.93 12.17
N PHE A 301 5.97 11.02 13.48
CA PHE A 301 5.04 10.45 14.47
C PHE A 301 3.84 11.35 14.70
N ALA A 302 2.71 10.99 14.13
CA ALA A 302 1.44 11.67 14.32
C ALA A 302 0.29 10.73 13.98
N GLN A 303 -0.48 10.31 14.95
CA GLN A 303 -1.53 9.31 14.78
C GLN A 303 -2.91 9.94 14.73
N THR A 304 -3.81 9.35 13.92
CA THR A 304 -5.23 9.69 13.87
C THR A 304 -6.10 8.43 13.92
N ASP A 305 -7.32 8.60 14.37
CA ASP A 305 -8.38 7.58 14.37
C ASP A 305 -9.36 7.73 13.19
N VAL A 306 -9.11 8.67 12.30
CA VAL A 306 -9.99 8.99 11.17
C VAL A 306 -10.12 7.80 10.22
N VAL A 307 -11.37 7.51 9.83
CA VAL A 307 -11.72 6.55 8.77
C VAL A 307 -12.53 7.29 7.73
N GLU A 308 -11.99 7.37 6.52
CA GLU A 308 -12.61 8.00 5.36
C GLU A 308 -12.92 6.97 4.29
N VAL A 309 -14.07 7.16 3.62
CA VAL A 309 -14.62 6.18 2.68
C VAL A 309 -14.86 6.87 1.35
N PHE A 310 -14.17 6.40 0.32
CA PHE A 310 -14.35 6.83 -1.06
C PHE A 310 -15.38 5.93 -1.76
N ALA A 311 -16.35 6.55 -2.41
CA ALA A 311 -17.29 5.90 -3.34
C ALA A 311 -17.10 6.54 -4.72
N PRO A 312 -16.73 5.75 -5.76
CA PRO A 312 -16.60 6.24 -7.13
C PRO A 312 -17.89 6.81 -7.70
#